data_5fd7ac8281bf89ca8718354f21478695
#
_entry.id   5fd7ac8281bf89ca8718354f21478695
#
_cell.length_a   1.000
_cell.length_b   1.000
_cell.length_c   1.000
_cell.angle_alpha   90.00
_cell.angle_beta   90.00
_cell.angle_gamma   90.00
#
_symmetry.space_group_name_H-M   'P 1'
#
loop_
_entity.id
_entity.type
_entity.pdbx_description
1 polymer ?
#
loop_
_entity_poly.entity_id
_entity_poly.type
_entity_poly.pdbx_seq_one_letter_code
_entity_poly.pdbx_strand_id
1 'polypeptide(L)'
;IGGTLCVHCENGTLVNELQKRVFEQGIRGPEGHALSRPDVCEAEAVSRLLYLAHLAGDAPVNVVHLSTKLGLEAIRAAKARGQKNIYVETCPQYLMLDDTCYLEQGEDGFAGAKYVMSPPLRHAGDRAALREALVAGEIDTIATDHCSFNLHGQKDRGRDDFRAIPNGGPGVEH
;
A
#
# COMPACT_ATOMS: atom_id res chain seq x y z
N ILE A 1 -7.26 -1.09 28.15
CA ILE A 1 -7.19 -2.29 27.31
C ILE A 1 -5.80 -2.29 26.68
N GLY A 2 -4.95 -3.27 27.00
CA GLY A 2 -3.55 -3.32 26.56
C GLY A 2 -3.39 -3.93 25.16
N GLY A 3 -4.07 -3.39 24.14
CA GLY A 3 -3.99 -3.87 22.76
C GLY A 3 -3.29 -2.90 21.82
N THR A 4 -2.73 -3.39 20.72
CA THR A 4 -2.17 -2.60 19.61
C THR A 4 -3.21 -2.46 18.52
N LEU A 5 -3.41 -1.25 18.02
CA LEU A 5 -4.31 -0.97 16.90
C LEU A 5 -3.56 -1.16 15.58
N CYS A 6 -3.96 -2.15 14.78
CA CYS A 6 -3.45 -2.36 13.43
C CYS A 6 -4.29 -1.54 12.43
N VAL A 7 -3.64 -0.69 11.62
CA VAL A 7 -4.36 0.28 10.77
C VAL A 7 -3.83 0.26 9.34
N HIS A 8 -4.75 0.01 8.40
CA HIS A 8 -4.55 0.33 6.99
C HIS A 8 -4.54 1.84 6.80
N CYS A 9 -3.47 2.39 6.26
CA CYS A 9 -3.26 3.82 6.13
C CYS A 9 -3.32 4.28 4.66
N GLU A 10 -4.50 4.46 4.12
CA GLU A 10 -4.73 5.21 2.87
C GLU A 10 -5.90 6.18 3.06
N ASN A 11 -5.79 7.39 2.51
CA ASN A 11 -6.89 8.37 2.53
C ASN A 11 -7.96 7.99 1.50
N GLY A 12 -8.99 7.25 1.94
CA GLY A 12 -10.05 6.75 1.08
C GLY A 12 -10.82 7.83 0.31
N THR A 13 -10.98 9.03 0.88
CA THR A 13 -11.64 10.16 0.19
C THR A 13 -10.82 10.62 -1.00
N LEU A 14 -9.51 10.79 -0.84
CA LEU A 14 -8.61 11.15 -1.93
C LEU A 14 -8.56 10.04 -2.98
N VAL A 15 -8.41 8.79 -2.56
CA VAL A 15 -8.40 7.63 -3.46
C VAL A 15 -9.66 7.58 -4.32
N ASN A 16 -10.84 7.72 -3.71
CA ASN A 16 -12.11 7.68 -4.44
C ASN A 16 -12.22 8.81 -5.48
N GLU A 17 -11.76 10.01 -5.16
CA GLU A 17 -11.77 11.13 -6.09
C GLU A 17 -10.73 10.93 -7.23
N LEU A 18 -9.53 10.46 -6.88
CA LEU A 18 -8.49 10.20 -7.87
C LEU A 18 -8.84 9.07 -8.82
N GLN A 19 -9.52 8.02 -8.34
CA GLN A 19 -10.04 6.94 -9.19
C GLN A 19 -10.99 7.47 -10.28
N LYS A 20 -11.88 8.40 -9.93
CA LYS A 20 -12.77 9.04 -10.90
C LYS A 20 -11.96 9.82 -11.95
N ARG A 21 -11.03 10.67 -11.50
CA ARG A 21 -10.19 11.48 -12.40
C ARG A 21 -9.35 10.63 -13.34
N VAL A 22 -8.68 9.60 -12.85
CA VAL A 22 -7.88 8.70 -13.67
C VAL A 22 -8.76 7.98 -14.69
N PHE A 23 -9.94 7.54 -14.28
CA PHE A 23 -10.91 6.92 -15.20
C PHE A 23 -11.42 7.90 -16.27
N GLU A 24 -11.71 9.15 -15.92
CA GLU A 24 -12.14 10.22 -16.84
C GLU A 24 -11.05 10.58 -17.85
N GLN A 25 -9.77 10.39 -17.51
CA GLN A 25 -8.64 10.53 -18.43
C GLN A 25 -8.54 9.39 -19.46
N GLY A 26 -9.42 8.41 -19.40
CA GLY A 26 -9.45 7.29 -20.34
C GLY A 26 -8.59 6.09 -19.93
N ILE A 27 -7.93 6.13 -18.77
CA ILE A 27 -7.14 5.00 -18.26
C ILE A 27 -8.08 3.91 -17.74
N ARG A 28 -7.92 2.68 -18.23
CA ARG A 28 -8.80 1.55 -17.92
C ARG A 28 -8.05 0.37 -17.32
N GLY A 29 -6.78 0.21 -17.65
CA GLY A 29 -5.93 -0.90 -17.27
C GLY A 29 -5.47 -0.89 -15.80
N PRO A 30 -4.75 -1.94 -15.38
CA PRO A 30 -4.27 -2.11 -14.00
C PRO A 30 -3.43 -0.94 -13.49
N GLU A 31 -2.70 -0.23 -14.37
CA GLU A 31 -1.90 0.95 -14.03
C GLU A 31 -2.74 2.08 -13.42
N GLY A 32 -4.03 2.17 -13.78
CA GLY A 32 -4.96 3.14 -13.22
C GLY A 32 -5.14 2.98 -11.70
N HIS A 33 -4.95 1.77 -11.20
CA HIS A 33 -5.02 1.49 -9.76
C HIS A 33 -3.90 2.24 -9.00
N ALA A 34 -2.65 2.11 -9.45
CA ALA A 34 -1.52 2.81 -8.81
C ALA A 34 -1.60 4.33 -9.00
N LEU A 35 -1.94 4.80 -10.22
CA LEU A 35 -2.09 6.22 -10.52
C LEU A 35 -3.15 6.93 -9.66
N SER A 36 -4.19 6.20 -9.24
CA SER A 36 -5.25 6.72 -8.37
C SER A 36 -4.94 6.65 -6.87
N ARG A 37 -3.79 6.09 -6.50
CA ARG A 37 -3.34 5.89 -5.12
C ARG A 37 -1.90 6.37 -4.91
N PRO A 38 -1.60 7.66 -5.20
CA PRO A 38 -0.24 8.18 -5.02
C PRO A 38 0.23 8.03 -3.57
N ASP A 39 1.53 8.06 -3.38
CA ASP A 39 2.22 7.92 -2.10
C ASP A 39 1.70 8.87 -1.01
N VAL A 40 1.28 10.08 -1.39
CA VAL A 40 0.69 11.06 -0.47
C VAL A 40 -0.60 10.57 0.20
N CYS A 41 -1.35 9.64 -0.42
CA CYS A 41 -2.55 9.07 0.18
C CYS A 41 -2.21 8.21 1.41
N GLU A 42 -1.10 7.49 1.38
CA GLU A 42 -0.58 6.74 2.53
C GLU A 42 0.07 7.66 3.54
N ALA A 43 0.95 8.55 3.12
CA ALA A 43 1.71 9.42 4.01
C ALA A 43 0.79 10.35 4.84
N GLU A 44 -0.28 10.90 4.24
CA GLU A 44 -1.28 11.71 4.96
C GLU A 44 -1.99 10.88 6.01
N ALA A 45 -2.46 9.68 5.66
CA ALA A 45 -3.18 8.80 6.57
C ALA A 45 -2.28 8.33 7.73
N VAL A 46 -1.03 7.96 7.46
CA VAL A 46 -0.02 7.64 8.47
C VAL A 46 0.20 8.81 9.41
N SER A 47 0.44 10.01 8.87
CA SER A 47 0.67 11.22 9.68
C SER A 47 -0.50 11.49 10.61
N ARG A 48 -1.73 11.45 10.07
CA ARG A 48 -2.96 11.65 10.83
C ARG A 48 -3.14 10.61 11.93
N LEU A 49 -2.93 9.34 11.63
CA LEU A 49 -2.97 8.25 12.61
C LEU A 49 -2.03 8.52 13.79
N LEU A 50 -0.77 8.89 13.49
CA LEU A 50 0.25 9.10 14.50
C LEU A 50 -0.04 10.31 15.38
N TYR A 51 -0.60 11.40 14.83
CA TYR A 51 -1.08 12.53 15.65
C TYR A 51 -2.24 12.13 16.56
N LEU A 52 -3.20 11.35 16.06
CA LEU A 52 -4.32 10.87 16.87
C LEU A 52 -3.87 9.91 17.97
N ALA A 53 -2.93 8.99 17.67
CA ALA A 53 -2.34 8.10 18.67
C ALA A 53 -1.60 8.87 19.77
N HIS A 54 -0.87 9.94 19.40
CA HIS A 54 -0.22 10.82 20.36
C HIS A 54 -1.22 11.51 21.29
N LEU A 55 -2.28 12.10 20.74
CA LEU A 55 -3.36 12.72 21.52
C LEU A 55 -4.08 11.73 22.45
N ALA A 56 -4.14 10.46 22.06
CA ALA A 56 -4.71 9.38 22.87
C ALA A 56 -3.73 8.81 23.94
N GLY A 57 -2.67 9.56 24.28
CA GLY A 57 -1.68 9.15 25.28
C GLY A 57 -0.64 8.17 24.76
N ASP A 58 -0.18 8.36 23.52
CA ASP A 58 0.75 7.46 22.79
C ASP A 58 0.21 6.03 22.71
N ALA A 59 -1.07 5.90 22.34
CA ALA A 59 -1.71 4.61 22.14
C ALA A 59 -0.91 3.74 21.15
N PRO A 60 -0.68 2.44 21.47
CA PRO A 60 0.09 1.56 20.58
C PRO A 60 -0.59 1.37 19.22
N VAL A 61 0.13 1.64 18.15
CA VAL A 61 -0.35 1.49 16.76
C VAL A 61 0.63 0.67 15.94
N ASN A 62 0.12 -0.18 15.07
CA ASN A 62 0.87 -0.83 14.01
C ASN A 62 0.39 -0.29 12.66
N VAL A 63 1.28 0.38 11.93
CA VAL A 63 1.07 0.76 10.54
C VAL A 63 1.32 -0.49 9.72
N VAL A 64 0.23 -1.18 9.32
CA VAL A 64 0.34 -2.43 8.55
C VAL A 64 0.67 -2.14 7.09
N HIS A 65 1.31 -3.10 6.40
CA HIS A 65 1.64 -3.09 4.97
C HIS A 65 2.14 -1.73 4.43
N LEU A 66 3.02 -1.04 5.19
CA LEU A 66 3.65 0.21 4.74
C LEU A 66 4.30 0.01 3.37
N SER A 67 3.97 0.86 2.41
CA SER A 67 4.37 0.69 1.02
C SER A 67 5.22 1.85 0.48
N THR A 68 5.25 3.02 1.14
CA THR A 68 5.88 4.23 0.59
C THR A 68 7.02 4.77 1.46
N LYS A 69 7.98 5.41 0.78
CA LYS A 69 9.04 6.20 1.42
C LYS A 69 8.45 7.38 2.21
N LEU A 70 7.45 8.07 1.67
CA LEU A 70 6.81 9.21 2.36
C LEU A 70 6.09 8.77 3.65
N GLY A 71 5.44 7.61 3.65
CA GLY A 71 4.85 7.03 4.87
C GLY A 71 5.92 6.71 5.91
N LEU A 72 7.05 6.15 5.48
CA LEU A 72 8.20 5.89 6.35
C LEU A 72 8.76 7.19 6.94
N GLU A 73 8.89 8.26 6.16
CA GLU A 73 9.33 9.57 6.62
C GLU A 73 8.39 10.17 7.67
N ALA A 74 7.07 9.99 7.50
CA ALA A 74 6.07 10.40 8.49
C ALA A 74 6.25 9.65 9.83
N ILE A 75 6.55 8.35 9.79
CA ILE A 75 6.85 7.54 10.97
C ILE A 75 8.14 8.01 11.65
N ARG A 76 9.22 8.22 10.88
CA ARG A 76 10.48 8.76 11.40
C ARG A 76 10.28 10.10 12.11
N ALA A 77 9.49 10.99 11.51
CA ALA A 77 9.16 12.28 12.10
C ALA A 77 8.39 12.14 13.43
N ALA A 78 7.48 11.18 13.54
CA ALA A 78 6.74 10.91 14.77
C ALA A 78 7.66 10.32 15.86
N LYS A 79 8.49 9.34 15.51
CA LYS A 79 9.52 8.78 16.43
C LYS A 79 10.49 9.86 16.91
N ALA A 80 10.92 10.78 16.02
CA ALA A 80 11.79 11.91 16.38
C ALA A 80 11.13 12.92 17.34
N ARG A 81 9.80 13.06 17.31
CA ARG A 81 9.02 13.84 18.30
C ARG A 81 8.86 13.15 19.65
N GLY A 82 9.37 11.92 19.80
CA GLY A 82 9.34 11.17 21.06
C GLY A 82 8.24 10.11 21.19
N GLN A 83 7.45 9.87 20.13
CA GLN A 83 6.47 8.78 20.14
C GLN A 83 7.19 7.41 20.11
N LYS A 84 6.84 6.49 21.01
CA LYS A 84 7.55 5.21 21.21
C LYS A 84 6.74 3.99 20.80
N ASN A 85 5.40 4.08 20.84
CA ASN A 85 4.51 2.95 20.66
C ASN A 85 4.03 2.84 19.19
N ILE A 86 4.97 3.00 18.25
CA ILE A 86 4.73 2.90 16.80
C ILE A 86 5.44 1.66 16.29
N TYR A 87 4.67 0.71 15.80
CA TYR A 87 5.15 -0.48 15.11
C TYR A 87 4.93 -0.32 13.60
N VAL A 88 5.82 -0.91 12.82
CA VAL A 88 5.84 -0.78 11.36
C VAL A 88 5.88 -2.16 10.74
N GLU A 89 4.92 -2.43 9.88
CA GLU A 89 4.87 -3.66 9.11
C GLU A 89 4.94 -3.34 7.62
N THR A 90 5.67 -4.15 6.87
CA THR A 90 5.62 -4.14 5.40
C THR A 90 5.35 -5.53 4.86
N CYS A 91 5.26 -5.65 3.53
CA CYS A 91 5.00 -6.93 2.90
C CYS A 91 6.10 -7.29 1.90
N PRO A 92 6.34 -8.60 1.62
CA PRO A 92 7.35 -9.04 0.66
C PRO A 92 7.20 -8.39 -0.72
N GLN A 93 5.96 -8.19 -1.19
CA GLN A 93 5.68 -7.58 -2.48
C GLN A 93 6.23 -6.15 -2.59
N TYR A 94 6.19 -5.34 -1.53
CA TYR A 94 6.75 -3.98 -1.53
C TYR A 94 8.27 -3.94 -1.44
N LEU A 95 8.89 -5.04 -1.04
CA LEU A 95 10.35 -5.20 -1.01
C LEU A 95 10.92 -5.75 -2.31
N MET A 96 10.11 -6.46 -3.12
CA MET A 96 10.58 -7.21 -4.27
C MET A 96 10.07 -6.68 -5.62
N LEU A 97 8.85 -6.13 -5.66
CA LEU A 97 8.16 -5.69 -6.86
C LEU A 97 8.04 -4.16 -6.91
N ASP A 98 7.74 -3.63 -8.09
CA ASP A 98 7.42 -2.21 -8.29
C ASP A 98 6.26 -2.04 -9.28
N ASP A 99 5.85 -0.80 -9.51
CA ASP A 99 4.69 -0.44 -10.32
C ASP A 99 4.82 -0.78 -11.81
N THR A 100 6.02 -1.12 -12.30
CA THR A 100 6.20 -1.62 -13.67
C THR A 100 5.46 -2.94 -13.91
N CYS A 101 5.19 -3.70 -12.82
CA CYS A 101 4.41 -4.93 -12.88
C CYS A 101 2.98 -4.72 -13.43
N TYR A 102 2.40 -3.54 -13.25
CA TYR A 102 1.06 -3.23 -13.79
C TYR A 102 1.03 -3.18 -15.33
N LEU A 103 2.18 -3.03 -15.97
CA LEU A 103 2.30 -2.94 -17.42
C LEU A 103 2.51 -4.31 -18.10
N GLU A 104 2.54 -5.40 -17.32
CA GLU A 104 2.62 -6.74 -17.88
C GLU A 104 1.41 -7.06 -18.75
N GLN A 105 1.66 -7.45 -19.99
CA GLN A 105 0.60 -7.76 -20.94
C GLN A 105 0.14 -9.22 -20.84
N GLY A 106 1.09 -10.17 -20.74
CA GLY A 106 0.77 -11.59 -20.85
C GLY A 106 0.20 -11.96 -22.22
N GLU A 107 -0.44 -13.12 -22.33
CA GLU A 107 -1.06 -13.58 -23.59
C GLU A 107 -2.34 -12.82 -23.95
N ASP A 108 -3.06 -12.33 -22.93
CA ASP A 108 -4.38 -11.71 -23.08
C ASP A 108 -4.39 -10.17 -22.90
N GLY A 109 -3.19 -9.56 -22.76
CA GLY A 109 -3.04 -8.12 -22.59
C GLY A 109 -3.44 -7.57 -21.23
N PHE A 110 -3.62 -8.43 -20.19
CA PHE A 110 -4.16 -8.01 -18.89
C PHE A 110 -3.44 -8.63 -17.68
N ALA A 111 -2.27 -9.23 -17.88
CA ALA A 111 -1.55 -9.93 -16.80
C ALA A 111 -1.19 -9.01 -15.61
N GLY A 112 -1.00 -7.72 -15.83
CA GLY A 112 -0.74 -6.73 -14.78
C GLY A 112 -1.82 -6.67 -13.69
N ALA A 113 -3.04 -7.12 -13.97
CA ALA A 113 -4.13 -7.17 -12.99
C ALA A 113 -3.84 -8.08 -11.81
N LYS A 114 -2.98 -9.10 -11.97
CA LYS A 114 -2.60 -10.02 -10.87
C LYS A 114 -1.93 -9.29 -9.71
N TYR A 115 -1.31 -8.12 -9.97
CA TYR A 115 -0.61 -7.31 -8.97
C TYR A 115 -1.48 -6.24 -8.30
N VAL A 116 -2.75 -6.10 -8.70
CA VAL A 116 -3.66 -5.11 -8.09
C VAL A 116 -3.98 -5.52 -6.66
N MET A 117 -3.52 -4.69 -5.72
CA MET A 117 -3.71 -4.82 -4.27
C MET A 117 -3.68 -3.43 -3.60
N SER A 118 -4.15 -3.32 -2.37
CA SER A 118 -4.18 -2.05 -1.63
C SER A 118 -3.43 -2.18 -0.30
N PRO A 119 -2.36 -1.39 -0.10
CA PRO A 119 -1.78 -0.36 -1.01
C PRO A 119 -1.24 -0.95 -2.32
N PRO A 120 -1.11 -0.11 -3.39
CA PRO A 120 -0.54 -0.58 -4.65
C PRO A 120 0.98 -0.79 -4.54
N LEU A 121 1.54 -1.52 -5.51
CA LEU A 121 2.98 -1.50 -5.76
C LEU A 121 3.42 -0.07 -6.09
N ARG A 122 4.58 0.32 -5.62
CA ARG A 122 5.12 1.67 -5.71
C ARG A 122 6.32 1.75 -6.66
N HIS A 123 6.84 2.94 -6.86
CA HIS A 123 8.05 3.14 -7.64
C HIS A 123 9.27 2.45 -7.03
N ALA A 124 10.27 2.14 -7.85
CA ALA A 124 11.52 1.52 -7.40
C ALA A 124 12.22 2.29 -6.26
N GLY A 125 12.02 3.60 -6.17
CA GLY A 125 12.54 4.43 -5.07
C GLY A 125 11.92 4.13 -3.72
N ASP A 126 10.62 3.84 -3.67
CA ASP A 126 9.94 3.41 -2.44
C ASP A 126 10.42 2.03 -2.01
N ARG A 127 10.50 1.10 -2.94
CA ARG A 127 11.05 -0.24 -2.71
C ARG A 127 12.47 -0.18 -2.12
N ALA A 128 13.34 0.65 -2.68
CA ALA A 128 14.70 0.84 -2.17
C ALA A 128 14.70 1.37 -0.74
N ALA A 129 13.89 2.40 -0.44
CA ALA A 129 13.79 2.99 0.89
C ALA A 129 13.28 2.00 1.94
N LEU A 130 12.28 1.16 1.59
CA LEU A 130 11.76 0.13 2.51
C LEU A 130 12.81 -0.96 2.78
N ARG A 131 13.59 -1.38 1.76
CA ARG A 131 14.68 -2.35 1.96
C ARG A 131 15.77 -1.80 2.86
N GLU A 132 16.16 -0.55 2.68
CA GLU A 132 17.11 0.13 3.56
C GLU A 132 16.59 0.20 5.01
N ALA A 133 15.31 0.58 5.18
CA ALA A 133 14.67 0.65 6.49
C ALA A 133 14.57 -0.73 7.18
N LEU A 134 14.31 -1.79 6.42
CA LEU A 134 14.30 -3.16 6.94
C LEU A 134 15.69 -3.56 7.46
N VAL A 135 16.74 -3.31 6.68
CA VAL A 135 18.12 -3.59 7.09
C VAL A 135 18.53 -2.75 8.29
N ALA A 136 18.05 -1.51 8.38
CA ALA A 136 18.30 -0.62 9.53
C ALA A 136 17.50 -0.98 10.79
N GLY A 137 16.59 -1.96 10.73
CA GLY A 137 15.75 -2.35 11.87
C GLY A 137 14.63 -1.34 12.17
N GLU A 138 14.21 -0.54 11.19
CA GLU A 138 13.11 0.42 11.33
C GLU A 138 11.73 -0.20 11.05
N ILE A 139 11.71 -1.39 10.43
CA ILE A 139 10.51 -2.19 10.16
C ILE A 139 10.49 -3.33 11.17
N ASP A 140 9.41 -3.44 11.93
CA ASP A 140 9.28 -4.37 13.04
C ASP A 140 8.82 -5.76 12.59
N THR A 141 7.95 -5.83 11.57
CA THR A 141 7.36 -7.10 11.09
C THR A 141 7.22 -7.13 9.57
N ILE A 142 7.23 -8.35 9.01
CA ILE A 142 6.86 -8.62 7.62
C ILE A 142 5.66 -9.56 7.63
N ALA A 143 4.57 -9.17 6.97
CA ALA A 143 3.36 -9.97 6.79
C ALA A 143 3.02 -10.11 5.31
N THR A 144 2.32 -11.16 4.95
CA THR A 144 2.01 -11.42 3.53
C THR A 144 0.83 -10.60 3.02
N ASP A 145 -0.08 -10.22 3.91
CA ASP A 145 -1.37 -9.62 3.56
C ASP A 145 -2.12 -10.46 2.51
N HIS A 146 -2.13 -11.78 2.71
CA HIS A 146 -2.67 -12.75 1.77
C HIS A 146 -4.17 -12.54 1.54
N CYS A 147 -4.53 -12.19 0.31
CA CYS A 147 -5.90 -12.08 -0.15
C CYS A 147 -5.95 -12.42 -1.64
N SER A 148 -5.95 -13.71 -1.96
CA SER A 148 -5.79 -14.18 -3.34
C SER A 148 -7.08 -14.09 -4.15
N PHE A 149 -6.92 -13.70 -5.42
CA PHE A 149 -7.96 -13.73 -6.44
C PHE A 149 -7.42 -14.39 -7.71
N ASN A 150 -8.23 -15.20 -8.37
CA ASN A 150 -7.90 -15.74 -9.69
C ASN A 150 -7.86 -14.61 -10.72
N LEU A 151 -6.88 -14.67 -11.64
CA LEU A 151 -6.82 -13.73 -12.76
C LEU A 151 -8.08 -13.87 -13.62
N HIS A 152 -8.39 -15.13 -14.03
CA HIS A 152 -9.58 -15.43 -14.81
C HIS A 152 -10.81 -15.65 -13.93
N GLY A 153 -11.92 -15.01 -14.29
CA GLY A 153 -13.21 -15.09 -13.59
C GLY A 153 -13.36 -14.13 -12.41
N GLN A 154 -12.25 -13.54 -11.92
CA GLN A 154 -12.31 -12.57 -10.83
C GLN A 154 -11.65 -11.24 -11.21
N LYS A 155 -10.32 -11.16 -11.35
CA LYS A 155 -9.64 -9.90 -11.66
C LYS A 155 -9.94 -9.39 -13.07
N ASP A 156 -10.14 -10.25 -14.04
CA ASP A 156 -10.49 -9.91 -15.42
C ASP A 156 -11.87 -9.23 -15.57
N ARG A 157 -12.70 -9.25 -14.54
CA ARG A 157 -13.94 -8.43 -14.49
C ARG A 157 -13.65 -6.92 -14.53
N GLY A 158 -12.46 -6.52 -14.17
CA GLY A 158 -12.00 -5.13 -14.22
C GLY A 158 -11.28 -4.74 -15.53
N ARG A 159 -11.38 -5.55 -16.60
CA ARG A 159 -10.67 -5.31 -17.87
C ARG A 159 -10.99 -3.95 -18.49
N ASP A 160 -12.21 -3.50 -18.40
CA ASP A 160 -12.68 -2.23 -18.95
C ASP A 160 -12.75 -1.10 -17.90
N ASP A 161 -12.49 -1.44 -16.64
CA ASP A 161 -12.53 -0.51 -15.51
C ASP A 161 -11.65 -1.00 -14.37
N PHE A 162 -10.45 -0.44 -14.23
CA PHE A 162 -9.50 -0.84 -13.19
C PHE A 162 -10.07 -0.77 -11.76
N ARG A 163 -11.11 0.03 -11.54
CA ARG A 163 -11.78 0.17 -10.24
C ARG A 163 -12.57 -1.08 -9.84
N ALA A 164 -12.90 -1.92 -10.83
CA ALA A 164 -13.60 -3.18 -10.63
C ALA A 164 -12.64 -4.38 -10.47
N ILE A 165 -11.32 -4.17 -10.56
CA ILE A 165 -10.33 -5.23 -10.29
C ILE A 165 -10.31 -5.50 -8.79
N PRO A 166 -10.60 -6.72 -8.30
CA PRO A 166 -10.48 -7.06 -6.89
C PRO A 166 -9.07 -6.83 -6.37
N ASN A 167 -8.97 -6.17 -5.20
CA ASN A 167 -7.71 -5.83 -4.56
C ASN A 167 -7.21 -6.98 -3.69
N GLY A 168 -6.05 -7.52 -3.98
CA GLY A 168 -5.38 -8.53 -3.19
C GLY A 168 -4.45 -9.40 -4.01
N GLY A 169 -3.45 -9.95 -3.36
CA GLY A 169 -2.45 -10.80 -3.95
C GLY A 169 -2.19 -12.07 -3.12
N PRO A 170 -1.67 -13.15 -3.72
CA PRO A 170 -1.21 -14.31 -2.99
C PRO A 170 0.06 -13.99 -2.19
N GLY A 171 0.28 -14.65 -1.06
CA GLY A 171 1.45 -14.43 -0.22
C GLY A 171 1.76 -15.59 0.74
N VAL A 172 0.93 -16.64 0.76
CA VAL A 172 1.11 -17.77 1.71
C VAL A 172 2.13 -18.79 1.23
N GLU A 173 2.43 -18.83 -0.06
CA GLU A 173 3.32 -19.83 -0.68
C GLU A 173 4.78 -19.35 -0.82
N HIS A 174 5.18 -18.31 -0.11
CA HIS A 174 6.51 -17.69 -0.23
C HIS A 174 7.31 -17.81 1.06
#